data_6d3bdcedfc608d304545a56529788faa
#
_entry.id   6d3bdcedfc608d304545a56529788faa
#
_cell.length_a   1.000
_cell.length_b   1.000
_cell.length_c   1.000
_cell.angle_alpha   90.00
_cell.angle_beta   90.00
_cell.angle_gamma   90.00
#
_symmetry.space_group_name_H-M   'P 1'
#
loop_
_entity.id
_entity.type
_entity.pdbx_description
1 polymer ?
#
loop_
_entity_poly.entity_id
_entity_poly.type
_entity_poly.pdbx_seq_one_letter_code
_entity_poly.pdbx_strand_id
1 'polypeptide(L)'
;MAATAAVVCAAVAAASAASGATPTAVTPEAPQTVVLRYSFDGAISGPVDESGHAHALATLSGHGGAVRAVSHNTGQALEFPAKCTGGGCPKAVLQTPSADDLNPGQAPFRYGATVLLARDQTTAGQNVLQKGYSATGGQYKLQIDGSAGKPSCALVGTGRKRIHLARSAVTVADGLWHTVECRREATALTILVDGVPQGAATVTADLSVSNAAPLSIGGKGGYRDNDQFQGSLDDVWLSRA
;
A
#
# COMPACT_ATOMS: atom_id res chain seq x y z
N MET A 1 69.49 -54.07 22.43
CA MET A 1 69.28 -52.71 22.95
C MET A 1 68.38 -51.98 21.97
N ALA A 2 67.13 -51.88 22.24
CA ALA A 2 66.10 -51.20 21.39
C ALA A 2 65.78 -49.85 22.01
N ALA A 3 66.02 -48.78 21.29
CA ALA A 3 65.72 -47.43 21.69
C ALA A 3 64.27 -47.03 21.19
N THR A 4 63.39 -46.76 22.11
CA THR A 4 61.97 -46.32 21.86
C THR A 4 61.98 -44.81 21.75
N ALA A 5 61.64 -44.28 20.56
CA ALA A 5 61.47 -42.85 20.35
C ALA A 5 59.97 -42.46 20.67
N ALA A 6 59.76 -41.55 21.61
CA ALA A 6 58.48 -41.00 21.94
C ALA A 6 58.16 -39.79 21.01
N VAL A 7 57.02 -39.88 20.31
CA VAL A 7 56.49 -38.75 19.48
C VAL A 7 55.56 -37.93 20.38
N VAL A 8 55.91 -36.65 20.57
CA VAL A 8 55.04 -35.68 21.27
C VAL A 8 54.17 -34.98 20.22
N CYS A 9 52.86 -35.22 20.24
CA CYS A 9 51.89 -34.47 19.46
C CYS A 9 51.48 -33.20 20.23
N ALA A 10 51.87 -32.03 19.70
CA ALA A 10 51.39 -30.76 20.18
C ALA A 10 50.02 -30.46 19.54
N ALA A 11 48.97 -30.37 20.36
CA ALA A 11 47.66 -29.95 19.92
C ALA A 11 47.61 -28.40 19.88
N VAL A 12 47.41 -27.85 18.69
CA VAL A 12 47.17 -26.41 18.50
C VAL A 12 45.65 -26.18 18.66
N ALA A 13 45.23 -25.51 19.74
CA ALA A 13 43.86 -25.07 19.93
C ALA A 13 43.63 -23.79 19.11
N ALA A 14 42.81 -23.88 18.08
CA ALA A 14 42.32 -22.71 17.33
C ALA A 14 41.18 -22.07 18.11
N ALA A 15 41.38 -20.86 18.65
CA ALA A 15 40.31 -20.06 19.25
C ALA A 15 39.49 -19.40 18.15
N SER A 16 38.25 -19.87 17.96
CA SER A 16 37.28 -19.21 17.08
C SER A 16 36.74 -17.97 17.78
N ALA A 17 37.11 -16.78 17.30
CA ALA A 17 36.50 -15.53 17.72
C ALA A 17 35.07 -15.47 17.12
N ALA A 18 34.06 -15.59 17.96
CA ALA A 18 32.68 -15.32 17.62
C ALA A 18 32.52 -13.80 17.44
N SER A 19 32.33 -13.33 16.23
CA SER A 19 31.94 -11.94 15.93
C SER A 19 30.53 -11.72 16.47
N GLY A 20 30.41 -11.12 17.64
CA GLY A 20 29.15 -10.67 18.20
C GLY A 20 28.59 -9.53 17.34
N ALA A 21 27.61 -9.81 16.48
CA ALA A 21 26.79 -8.78 15.88
C ALA A 21 26.00 -8.09 16.99
N THR A 22 26.32 -6.82 17.22
CA THR A 22 25.53 -5.95 18.13
C THR A 22 24.10 -5.89 17.62
N PRO A 23 23.06 -6.17 18.43
CA PRO A 23 21.68 -6.02 18.00
C PRO A 23 21.46 -4.53 17.67
N THR A 24 21.03 -4.28 16.43
CA THR A 24 20.62 -2.94 16.00
C THR A 24 19.44 -2.54 16.87
N ALA A 25 19.59 -1.46 17.63
CA ALA A 25 18.52 -0.93 18.45
C ALA A 25 17.31 -0.62 17.55
N VAL A 26 16.20 -1.32 17.75
CA VAL A 26 14.93 -1.01 17.11
C VAL A 26 14.46 0.29 17.74
N THR A 27 14.53 1.38 16.97
CA THR A 27 13.95 2.66 17.40
C THR A 27 12.44 2.44 17.60
N PRO A 28 11.87 2.78 18.76
CA PRO A 28 10.44 2.68 18.95
C PRO A 28 9.71 3.46 17.85
N GLU A 29 8.74 2.81 17.23
CA GLU A 29 7.91 3.44 16.22
C GLU A 29 7.04 4.51 16.88
N ALA A 30 6.91 5.69 16.23
CA ALA A 30 6.03 6.75 16.70
C ALA A 30 4.58 6.23 16.74
N PRO A 31 3.80 6.57 17.79
CA PRO A 31 2.40 6.21 17.86
C PRO A 31 1.65 6.65 16.60
N GLN A 32 0.85 5.76 16.03
CA GLN A 32 0.08 6.01 14.81
C GLN A 32 -1.39 6.24 15.17
N THR A 33 -1.96 7.34 14.67
CA THR A 33 -3.39 7.60 14.76
C THR A 33 -4.05 7.20 13.44
N VAL A 34 -5.06 6.33 13.51
CA VAL A 34 -5.89 6.00 12.35
C VAL A 34 -6.81 7.18 12.08
N VAL A 35 -6.68 7.78 10.90
CA VAL A 35 -7.47 8.96 10.48
C VAL A 35 -8.53 8.63 9.43
N LEU A 36 -8.51 7.41 8.88
CA LEU A 36 -9.51 6.91 7.96
C LEU A 36 -9.53 5.38 8.04
N ARG A 37 -10.72 4.78 8.14
CA ARG A 37 -10.89 3.33 8.07
C ARG A 37 -12.28 2.94 7.54
N TYR A 38 -12.30 2.03 6.57
CA TYR A 38 -13.50 1.39 6.04
C TYR A 38 -13.31 -0.12 6.01
N SER A 39 -14.05 -0.87 6.85
CA SER A 39 -14.11 -2.34 6.82
C SER A 39 -15.11 -2.85 5.77
N PHE A 40 -16.00 -1.99 5.29
CA PHE A 40 -17.10 -2.35 4.38
C PHE A 40 -18.10 -3.38 4.92
N ASP A 41 -18.04 -3.75 6.19
CA ASP A 41 -18.94 -4.71 6.85
C ASP A 41 -20.38 -4.19 6.96
N GLY A 42 -20.60 -2.92 6.73
CA GLY A 42 -21.91 -2.27 6.74
C GLY A 42 -22.63 -2.27 5.39
N ALA A 43 -23.74 -1.56 5.29
CA ALA A 43 -24.50 -1.43 4.05
C ALA A 43 -23.68 -0.68 2.98
N ILE A 44 -23.67 -1.18 1.74
CA ILE A 44 -23.00 -0.57 0.57
C ILE A 44 -23.41 0.89 0.34
N SER A 45 -24.66 1.24 0.63
CA SER A 45 -25.23 2.57 0.42
C SER A 45 -24.61 3.67 1.30
N GLY A 46 -23.70 3.31 2.20
CA GLY A 46 -23.00 4.25 3.06
C GLY A 46 -21.96 3.57 3.93
N PRO A 47 -20.80 3.15 3.36
CA PRO A 47 -19.71 2.66 4.20
C PRO A 47 -19.31 3.75 5.20
N VAL A 48 -19.26 3.38 6.48
CA VAL A 48 -18.99 4.30 7.58
C VAL A 48 -17.49 4.36 7.81
N ASP A 49 -16.95 5.56 8.01
CA ASP A 49 -15.59 5.74 8.50
C ASP A 49 -15.52 5.38 9.99
N GLU A 50 -14.82 4.30 10.28
CA GLU A 50 -14.64 3.74 11.63
C GLU A 50 -13.51 4.42 12.41
N SER A 51 -12.79 5.36 11.81
CA SER A 51 -11.71 6.11 12.48
C SER A 51 -12.21 7.12 13.49
N GLY A 52 -13.49 7.51 13.41
CA GLY A 52 -14.08 8.58 14.20
C GLY A 52 -13.93 9.97 13.58
N HIS A 53 -13.29 10.11 12.41
CA HIS A 53 -13.10 11.39 11.70
C HIS A 53 -14.28 11.72 10.75
N ALA A 54 -15.22 10.79 10.56
CA ALA A 54 -16.46 10.97 9.80
C ALA A 54 -16.24 11.32 8.30
N HIS A 55 -15.26 10.71 7.66
CA HIS A 55 -15.03 10.83 6.21
C HIS A 55 -16.09 10.06 5.42
N ALA A 56 -17.15 10.73 5.01
CA ALA A 56 -18.22 10.10 4.24
C ALA A 56 -17.76 9.75 2.82
N LEU A 57 -18.04 8.52 2.35
CA LEU A 57 -17.80 8.09 0.99
C LEU A 57 -18.99 8.36 0.07
N ALA A 58 -18.71 8.91 -1.10
CA ALA A 58 -19.64 8.97 -2.21
C ALA A 58 -19.19 8.05 -3.34
N THR A 59 -20.11 7.36 -4.01
CA THR A 59 -19.82 6.56 -5.19
C THR A 59 -19.92 7.41 -6.45
N LEU A 60 -18.85 7.47 -7.23
CA LEU A 60 -18.84 8.04 -8.58
C LEU A 60 -18.95 6.89 -9.58
N SER A 61 -19.98 6.91 -10.40
CA SER A 61 -20.28 5.87 -11.38
C SER A 61 -20.18 6.41 -12.80
N GLY A 62 -19.72 5.56 -13.73
CA GLY A 62 -19.72 5.81 -15.16
C GLY A 62 -20.09 4.56 -15.92
N HIS A 63 -20.84 4.72 -17.03
CA HIS A 63 -21.28 3.62 -17.90
C HIS A 63 -21.96 2.48 -17.14
N GLY A 64 -22.80 2.81 -16.14
CA GLY A 64 -23.53 1.81 -15.35
C GLY A 64 -22.65 1.00 -14.36
N GLY A 65 -21.41 1.45 -14.12
CA GLY A 65 -20.54 0.81 -13.13
C GLY A 65 -21.08 0.99 -11.70
N ALA A 66 -20.91 -0.04 -10.89
CA ALA A 66 -21.28 -0.05 -9.48
C ALA A 66 -20.28 -0.92 -8.70
N VAL A 67 -20.14 -0.66 -7.42
CA VAL A 67 -19.53 -1.59 -6.47
C VAL A 67 -20.59 -2.54 -5.93
N ARG A 68 -20.19 -3.77 -5.58
CA ARG A 68 -21.08 -4.79 -5.01
C ARG A 68 -20.48 -5.33 -3.73
N ALA A 69 -21.32 -5.59 -2.72
CA ALA A 69 -20.87 -6.34 -1.56
C ALA A 69 -20.63 -7.80 -1.94
N VAL A 70 -19.51 -8.34 -1.45
CA VAL A 70 -19.15 -9.75 -1.53
C VAL A 70 -18.73 -10.21 -0.14
N SER A 71 -18.93 -11.50 0.17
CA SER A 71 -18.51 -12.03 1.46
C SER A 71 -16.98 -12.07 1.57
N HIS A 72 -16.46 -11.64 2.70
CA HIS A 72 -15.05 -11.79 3.06
C HIS A 72 -14.95 -12.08 4.56
N ASN A 73 -14.30 -13.18 4.92
CA ASN A 73 -14.22 -13.67 6.30
C ASN A 73 -15.62 -13.73 6.96
N THR A 74 -15.81 -13.02 8.09
CA THR A 74 -17.09 -12.89 8.81
C THR A 74 -17.89 -11.67 8.40
N GLY A 75 -17.37 -10.85 7.47
CA GLY A 75 -17.93 -9.58 7.03
C GLY A 75 -18.12 -9.49 5.51
N GLN A 76 -17.90 -8.30 4.99
CA GLN A 76 -18.08 -7.97 3.58
C GLN A 76 -16.88 -7.18 3.05
N ALA A 77 -16.62 -7.34 1.75
CA ALA A 77 -15.73 -6.53 0.95
C ALA A 77 -16.51 -5.89 -0.20
N LEU A 78 -15.92 -4.93 -0.90
CA LEU A 78 -16.49 -4.31 -2.09
C LEU A 78 -15.81 -4.81 -3.36
N GLU A 79 -16.58 -5.45 -4.24
CA GLU A 79 -16.16 -5.83 -5.58
C GLU A 79 -16.38 -4.67 -6.55
N PHE A 80 -15.34 -4.32 -7.30
CA PHE A 80 -15.33 -3.29 -8.32
C PHE A 80 -15.63 -3.87 -9.71
N PRO A 81 -15.97 -3.03 -10.71
CA PRO A 81 -16.27 -3.51 -12.05
C PRO A 81 -15.12 -4.35 -12.65
N ALA A 82 -15.46 -5.49 -13.22
CA ALA A 82 -14.52 -6.39 -13.85
C ALA A 82 -13.81 -5.73 -15.05
N LYS A 83 -12.67 -6.32 -15.46
CA LYS A 83 -11.89 -5.87 -16.61
C LYS A 83 -12.74 -5.82 -17.86
N CYS A 84 -12.64 -4.69 -18.53
CA CYS A 84 -13.38 -4.40 -19.75
C CYS A 84 -12.46 -3.67 -20.72
N THR A 85 -12.67 -3.88 -22.02
CA THR A 85 -11.96 -3.22 -23.10
C THR A 85 -12.92 -2.32 -23.89
N GLY A 86 -12.43 -1.15 -24.32
CA GLY A 86 -13.25 -0.20 -25.10
C GLY A 86 -13.69 1.05 -24.32
N GLY A 87 -14.47 1.91 -25.00
CA GLY A 87 -14.84 3.24 -24.47
C GLY A 87 -16.00 3.28 -23.50
N GLY A 88 -16.83 2.24 -23.47
CA GLY A 88 -18.04 2.14 -22.62
C GLY A 88 -17.87 1.29 -21.38
N CYS A 89 -16.64 1.08 -20.90
CA CYS A 89 -16.38 0.22 -19.75
C CYS A 89 -16.99 0.80 -18.46
N PRO A 90 -17.66 -0.04 -17.67
CA PRO A 90 -18.19 0.36 -16.36
C PRO A 90 -17.11 0.94 -15.45
N LYS A 91 -17.43 2.01 -14.73
CA LYS A 91 -16.55 2.69 -13.78
C LYS A 91 -17.26 2.87 -12.44
N ALA A 92 -16.57 2.56 -11.37
CA ALA A 92 -17.04 2.83 -10.02
C ALA A 92 -15.84 3.23 -9.14
N VAL A 93 -15.92 4.36 -8.48
CA VAL A 93 -14.88 4.90 -7.61
C VAL A 93 -15.55 5.45 -6.37
N LEU A 94 -15.02 5.15 -5.20
CA LEU A 94 -15.45 5.75 -3.96
C LEU A 94 -14.58 6.97 -3.67
N GLN A 95 -15.18 8.07 -3.26
CA GLN A 95 -14.47 9.30 -2.91
C GLN A 95 -14.95 9.90 -1.61
N THR A 96 -14.01 10.41 -0.81
CA THR A 96 -14.29 11.34 0.29
C THR A 96 -13.64 12.69 -0.01
N PRO A 97 -14.29 13.82 0.36
CA PRO A 97 -13.72 15.15 0.21
C PRO A 97 -12.35 15.28 0.89
N SER A 98 -11.54 16.23 0.44
CA SER A 98 -10.28 16.53 1.12
C SER A 98 -10.55 17.08 2.53
N ALA A 99 -9.76 16.60 3.48
CA ALA A 99 -9.70 17.11 4.85
C ALA A 99 -8.23 17.23 5.28
N ASP A 100 -7.96 18.02 6.31
CA ASP A 100 -6.57 18.32 6.74
C ASP A 100 -5.87 17.10 7.33
N ASP A 101 -6.59 16.23 7.99
CA ASP A 101 -6.09 14.97 8.55
C ASP A 101 -5.72 13.94 7.49
N LEU A 102 -6.26 14.05 6.26
CA LEU A 102 -5.87 13.28 5.09
C LEU A 102 -4.62 13.83 4.39
N ASN A 103 -4.02 14.92 4.90
CA ASN A 103 -2.82 15.54 4.39
C ASN A 103 -1.65 15.32 5.37
N PRO A 104 -0.84 14.27 5.21
CA PRO A 104 0.19 13.93 6.21
C PRO A 104 1.32 14.95 6.33
N GLY A 105 1.48 15.87 5.35
CA GLY A 105 2.58 16.82 5.37
C GLY A 105 3.93 16.10 5.34
N GLN A 106 4.78 16.41 6.30
CA GLN A 106 6.09 15.78 6.50
C GLN A 106 6.04 14.60 7.50
N ALA A 107 4.94 14.42 8.20
CA ALA A 107 4.82 13.38 9.22
C ALA A 107 4.97 11.96 8.63
N PRO A 108 5.47 10.99 9.39
CA PRO A 108 5.33 9.59 9.07
C PRO A 108 3.86 9.21 8.88
N PHE A 109 3.58 8.42 7.85
CA PHE A 109 2.22 7.96 7.60
C PHE A 109 2.20 6.63 6.86
N ARG A 110 1.08 5.93 6.99
CA ARG A 110 0.83 4.62 6.39
C ARG A 110 -0.56 4.58 5.81
N TYR A 111 -0.73 3.84 4.74
CA TYR A 111 -2.03 3.61 4.12
C TYR A 111 -2.03 2.27 3.41
N GLY A 112 -3.17 1.63 3.40
CA GLY A 112 -3.26 0.28 2.85
C GLY A 112 -4.69 -0.17 2.62
N ALA A 113 -4.78 -1.40 2.14
CA ALA A 113 -6.02 -2.12 1.94
C ALA A 113 -5.76 -3.63 1.93
N THR A 114 -6.81 -4.41 2.16
CA THR A 114 -6.85 -5.82 1.82
C THR A 114 -7.42 -5.94 0.40
N VAL A 115 -6.71 -6.65 -0.50
CA VAL A 115 -7.02 -6.71 -1.92
C VAL A 115 -7.17 -8.15 -2.39
N LEU A 116 -8.14 -8.41 -3.26
CA LEU A 116 -8.28 -9.63 -4.03
C LEU A 116 -8.27 -9.26 -5.51
N LEU A 117 -7.31 -9.78 -6.26
CA LEU A 117 -7.20 -9.55 -7.70
C LEU A 117 -6.86 -10.85 -8.43
N ALA A 118 -7.68 -11.25 -9.39
CA ALA A 118 -7.37 -12.37 -10.25
C ALA A 118 -6.38 -11.95 -11.36
N ARG A 119 -5.57 -12.89 -11.84
CA ARG A 119 -4.53 -12.64 -12.84
C ARG A 119 -5.08 -12.08 -14.16
N ASP A 120 -6.22 -12.57 -14.59
CA ASP A 120 -6.89 -12.13 -15.81
C ASP A 120 -7.52 -10.73 -15.70
N GLN A 121 -7.67 -10.22 -14.48
CA GLN A 121 -8.17 -8.88 -14.17
C GLN A 121 -7.06 -7.80 -14.14
N THR A 122 -5.79 -8.16 -14.35
CA THR A 122 -4.69 -7.20 -14.38
C THR A 122 -4.74 -6.29 -15.61
N THR A 123 -4.32 -5.02 -15.43
CA THR A 123 -4.20 -4.01 -16.49
C THR A 123 -2.86 -3.29 -16.40
N ALA A 124 -2.64 -2.26 -17.23
CA ALA A 124 -1.41 -1.45 -17.19
C ALA A 124 -1.20 -0.75 -15.83
N GLY A 125 -2.29 -0.36 -15.15
CA GLY A 125 -2.29 0.22 -13.81
C GLY A 125 -3.69 0.27 -13.24
N GLN A 126 -3.82 -0.02 -11.95
CA GLN A 126 -5.08 -0.01 -11.20
C GLN A 126 -4.86 0.70 -9.87
N ASN A 127 -5.66 1.70 -9.58
CA ASN A 127 -5.56 2.43 -8.32
C ASN A 127 -6.38 1.76 -7.22
N VAL A 128 -5.73 1.38 -6.14
CA VAL A 128 -6.38 0.93 -4.90
C VAL A 128 -6.81 2.14 -4.09
N LEU A 129 -5.88 3.06 -3.79
CA LEU A 129 -6.11 4.30 -3.05
C LEU A 129 -5.23 5.41 -3.60
N GLN A 130 -5.80 6.61 -3.76
CA GLN A 130 -5.06 7.78 -4.24
C GLN A 130 -5.61 9.09 -3.64
N LYS A 131 -4.70 9.99 -3.26
CA LYS A 131 -5.02 11.41 -3.01
C LYS A 131 -4.02 12.30 -3.75
N GLY A 132 -4.54 13.25 -4.52
CA GLY A 132 -3.73 14.12 -5.39
C GLY A 132 -3.26 13.46 -6.68
N TYR A 133 -2.48 14.21 -7.47
CA TYR A 133 -1.98 13.81 -8.78
C TYR A 133 -0.51 14.18 -8.93
N SER A 134 0.27 13.33 -9.60
CA SER A 134 1.70 13.58 -9.84
C SER A 134 1.94 14.86 -10.67
N ALA A 135 1.04 15.18 -11.59
CA ALA A 135 1.14 16.36 -12.43
C ALA A 135 1.05 17.68 -11.65
N THR A 136 0.27 17.72 -10.56
CA THR A 136 0.09 18.89 -9.70
C THR A 136 0.98 18.87 -8.45
N GLY A 137 1.57 17.72 -8.13
CA GLY A 137 2.31 17.50 -6.88
C GLY A 137 1.41 17.19 -5.68
N GLY A 138 2.02 16.82 -4.56
CA GLY A 138 1.32 16.51 -3.33
C GLY A 138 0.51 15.20 -3.39
N GLN A 139 1.03 14.14 -4.06
CA GLN A 139 0.33 12.88 -4.24
C GLN A 139 0.84 11.79 -3.29
N TYR A 140 -0.07 10.98 -2.78
CA TYR A 140 0.22 9.61 -2.34
C TYR A 140 -0.74 8.63 -3.01
N LYS A 141 -0.22 7.44 -3.38
CA LYS A 141 -0.98 6.45 -4.14
C LYS A 141 -0.50 5.03 -3.86
N LEU A 142 -1.45 4.11 -3.63
CA LEU A 142 -1.28 2.66 -3.70
C LEU A 142 -1.95 2.17 -4.98
N GLN A 143 -1.19 1.47 -5.81
CA GLN A 143 -1.66 0.94 -7.09
C GLN A 143 -1.11 -0.46 -7.33
N ILE A 144 -1.73 -1.19 -8.26
CA ILE A 144 -1.25 -2.49 -8.75
C ILE A 144 -0.92 -2.33 -10.23
N ASP A 145 0.34 -2.63 -10.59
CA ASP A 145 0.90 -2.29 -11.89
C ASP A 145 1.12 -3.50 -12.80
N GLY A 146 0.70 -3.31 -14.06
CA GLY A 146 1.02 -4.19 -15.18
C GLY A 146 0.40 -5.58 -15.08
N SER A 147 0.62 -6.40 -16.10
CA SER A 147 0.12 -7.78 -16.18
C SER A 147 0.71 -8.71 -15.10
N ALA A 148 1.82 -8.31 -14.49
CA ALA A 148 2.41 -9.04 -13.37
C ALA A 148 1.67 -8.81 -12.06
N GLY A 149 0.77 -7.83 -11.97
CA GLY A 149 -0.04 -7.56 -10.79
C GLY A 149 0.77 -7.24 -9.54
N LYS A 150 1.85 -6.46 -9.68
CA LYS A 150 2.73 -6.08 -8.58
C LYS A 150 2.29 -4.76 -7.96
N PRO A 151 2.02 -4.71 -6.65
CA PRO A 151 1.64 -3.45 -6.02
C PRO A 151 2.83 -2.49 -5.93
N SER A 152 2.52 -1.19 -5.92
CA SER A 152 3.49 -0.13 -5.72
C SER A 152 2.92 1.06 -4.97
N CYS A 153 3.81 1.76 -4.24
CA CYS A 153 3.54 3.01 -3.57
C CYS A 153 4.17 4.15 -4.35
N ALA A 154 3.39 5.13 -4.77
CA ALA A 154 3.89 6.34 -5.41
C ALA A 154 3.71 7.55 -4.49
N LEU A 155 4.75 8.37 -4.36
CA LEU A 155 4.76 9.58 -3.55
C LEU A 155 5.34 10.74 -4.34
N VAL A 156 4.65 11.88 -4.30
CA VAL A 156 5.11 13.15 -4.92
C VAL A 156 4.93 14.27 -3.92
N GLY A 157 5.96 15.04 -3.66
CA GLY A 157 5.89 16.17 -2.74
C GLY A 157 5.06 17.33 -3.29
N THR A 158 4.47 18.11 -2.40
CA THR A 158 3.76 19.36 -2.72
C THR A 158 4.69 20.32 -3.48
N GLY A 159 4.21 20.83 -4.62
CA GLY A 159 5.00 21.69 -5.50
C GLY A 159 6.16 20.98 -6.22
N ARG A 160 6.28 19.67 -6.11
CA ARG A 160 7.32 18.85 -6.74
C ARG A 160 6.72 18.00 -7.86
N LYS A 161 7.59 17.50 -8.77
CA LYS A 161 7.19 16.63 -9.89
C LYS A 161 7.85 15.26 -9.87
N ARG A 162 8.88 15.08 -9.02
CA ARG A 162 9.58 13.79 -8.92
C ARG A 162 8.68 12.77 -8.24
N ILE A 163 8.45 11.66 -8.92
CA ILE A 163 7.75 10.51 -8.36
C ILE A 163 8.77 9.62 -7.65
N HIS A 164 8.54 9.36 -6.37
CA HIS A 164 9.22 8.31 -5.61
C HIS A 164 8.35 7.07 -5.69
N LEU A 165 8.90 5.96 -6.16
CA LEU A 165 8.15 4.73 -6.43
C LEU A 165 8.80 3.55 -5.72
N ALA A 166 8.13 3.00 -4.71
CA ALA A 166 8.46 1.71 -4.10
C ALA A 166 7.59 0.63 -4.76
N ARG A 167 8.23 -0.33 -5.46
CA ARG A 167 7.53 -1.40 -6.18
C ARG A 167 7.79 -2.74 -5.51
N SER A 168 6.74 -3.53 -5.34
CA SER A 168 6.82 -4.88 -4.79
C SER A 168 7.61 -5.83 -5.70
N ALA A 169 8.40 -6.71 -5.09
CA ALA A 169 9.04 -7.82 -5.77
C ALA A 169 8.03 -8.94 -6.11
N VAL A 170 6.94 -9.07 -5.33
CA VAL A 170 5.92 -10.12 -5.47
C VAL A 170 4.63 -9.59 -6.10
N THR A 171 3.85 -10.49 -6.71
CA THR A 171 2.50 -10.23 -7.21
C THR A 171 1.46 -10.36 -6.10
N VAL A 172 0.31 -9.71 -6.28
CA VAL A 172 -0.93 -9.92 -5.50
C VAL A 172 -2.10 -10.27 -6.44
N ALA A 173 -1.80 -10.61 -7.71
CA ALA A 173 -2.80 -10.99 -8.71
C ALA A 173 -2.78 -12.51 -8.91
N ASP A 174 -3.09 -13.26 -7.88
CA ASP A 174 -3.14 -14.73 -7.87
C ASP A 174 -4.51 -15.28 -7.48
N GLY A 175 -5.49 -14.38 -7.22
CA GLY A 175 -6.84 -14.75 -6.81
C GLY A 175 -6.96 -15.03 -5.31
N LEU A 176 -5.95 -14.67 -4.52
CA LEU A 176 -5.99 -14.74 -3.06
C LEU A 176 -6.10 -13.33 -2.46
N TRP A 177 -6.54 -13.27 -1.21
CA TRP A 177 -6.55 -12.05 -0.45
C TRP A 177 -5.16 -11.71 0.08
N HIS A 178 -4.72 -10.46 -0.12
CA HIS A 178 -3.44 -9.93 0.35
C HIS A 178 -3.64 -8.60 1.05
N THR A 179 -2.96 -8.38 2.16
CA THR A 179 -2.83 -7.05 2.75
C THR A 179 -1.70 -6.30 2.07
N VAL A 180 -1.97 -5.10 1.59
CA VAL A 180 -0.99 -4.25 0.91
C VAL A 180 -0.88 -2.91 1.64
N GLU A 181 0.32 -2.54 2.04
CA GLU A 181 0.60 -1.34 2.82
C GLU A 181 1.70 -0.50 2.18
N CYS A 182 1.48 0.81 2.10
CA CYS A 182 2.48 1.83 1.83
C CYS A 182 2.87 2.51 3.14
N ARG A 183 4.17 2.55 3.43
CA ARG A 183 4.72 3.15 4.64
C ARG A 183 5.74 4.22 4.29
N ARG A 184 5.54 5.45 4.74
CA ARG A 184 6.51 6.53 4.66
C ARG A 184 7.05 6.84 6.06
N GLU A 185 8.34 6.66 6.25
CA GLU A 185 9.06 6.94 7.50
C GLU A 185 10.36 7.67 7.17
N ALA A 186 10.55 8.84 7.79
CA ALA A 186 11.73 9.68 7.56
C ALA A 186 12.07 9.80 6.05
N THR A 187 13.12 9.09 5.61
CA THR A 187 13.63 9.11 4.23
C THR A 187 13.31 7.85 3.42
N ALA A 188 12.44 6.99 3.92
CA ALA A 188 12.03 5.76 3.26
C ALA A 188 10.55 5.77 2.89
N LEU A 189 10.24 5.28 1.68
CA LEU A 189 8.92 4.84 1.25
C LEU A 189 9.00 3.35 1.01
N THR A 190 8.21 2.55 1.71
CA THR A 190 8.25 1.09 1.65
C THR A 190 6.89 0.54 1.24
N ILE A 191 6.89 -0.47 0.37
CA ILE A 191 5.73 -1.30 0.05
C ILE A 191 5.83 -2.62 0.81
N LEU A 192 4.77 -2.98 1.54
CA LEU A 192 4.65 -4.26 2.23
C LEU A 192 3.50 -5.07 1.59
N VAL A 193 3.69 -6.38 1.54
CA VAL A 193 2.64 -7.35 1.19
C VAL A 193 2.60 -8.37 2.32
N ASP A 194 1.42 -8.59 2.90
CA ASP A 194 1.19 -9.49 4.04
C ASP A 194 2.14 -9.23 5.22
N GLY A 195 2.37 -7.93 5.50
CA GLY A 195 3.26 -7.48 6.55
C GLY A 195 4.76 -7.57 6.23
N VAL A 196 5.16 -8.14 5.08
CA VAL A 196 6.56 -8.32 4.68
C VAL A 196 6.99 -7.21 3.72
N PRO A 197 8.08 -6.46 4.00
CA PRO A 197 8.62 -5.47 3.08
C PRO A 197 9.04 -6.11 1.75
N GLN A 198 8.53 -5.60 0.64
CA GLN A 198 8.75 -6.12 -0.71
C GLN A 198 9.49 -5.17 -1.64
N GLY A 199 9.67 -3.93 -1.22
CA GLY A 199 10.41 -2.93 -1.98
C GLY A 199 10.43 -1.59 -1.27
N ALA A 200 11.40 -0.75 -1.63
CA ALA A 200 11.55 0.58 -1.05
C ALA A 200 12.06 1.59 -2.07
N ALA A 201 11.84 2.87 -1.76
CA ALA A 201 12.40 4.00 -2.46
C ALA A 201 12.86 5.06 -1.44
N THR A 202 13.93 5.77 -1.76
CA THR A 202 14.40 6.90 -0.94
C THR A 202 13.55 8.13 -1.27
N VAL A 203 13.10 8.81 -0.22
CA VAL A 203 12.47 10.14 -0.25
C VAL A 203 13.31 11.14 0.53
N THR A 204 13.15 12.43 0.27
CA THR A 204 13.85 13.45 1.08
C THR A 204 13.11 13.68 2.41
N ALA A 205 13.84 13.97 3.48
CA ALA A 205 13.24 14.19 4.80
C ALA A 205 12.25 15.37 4.82
N ASP A 206 12.51 16.40 3.98
CA ASP A 206 11.68 17.59 3.81
C ASP A 206 10.48 17.40 2.86
N LEU A 207 10.27 16.17 2.33
CA LEU A 207 9.15 15.91 1.43
C LEU A 207 7.82 16.02 2.18
N SER A 208 7.05 17.03 1.84
CA SER A 208 5.71 17.29 2.37
C SER A 208 4.65 16.87 1.35
N VAL A 209 3.58 16.24 1.82
CA VAL A 209 2.46 15.79 0.98
C VAL A 209 1.17 16.39 1.47
N SER A 210 0.66 17.35 0.72
CA SER A 210 -0.61 18.03 0.97
C SER A 210 -1.22 18.50 -0.34
N ASN A 211 -2.54 18.35 -0.48
CA ASN A 211 -3.31 18.81 -1.64
C ASN A 211 -4.80 18.92 -1.30
N ALA A 212 -5.57 19.62 -2.13
CA ALA A 212 -7.02 19.80 -1.96
C ALA A 212 -7.87 18.77 -2.75
N ALA A 213 -7.24 17.78 -3.43
CA ALA A 213 -7.98 16.77 -4.16
C ALA A 213 -8.70 15.80 -3.19
N PRO A 214 -9.84 15.23 -3.58
CA PRO A 214 -10.47 14.17 -2.81
C PRO A 214 -9.55 12.95 -2.67
N LEU A 215 -9.76 12.14 -1.64
CA LEU A 215 -9.20 10.81 -1.57
C LEU A 215 -10.12 9.85 -2.32
N SER A 216 -9.54 9.04 -3.22
CA SER A 216 -10.25 8.11 -4.09
C SER A 216 -9.83 6.68 -3.83
N ILE A 217 -10.79 5.74 -3.84
CA ILE A 217 -10.62 4.31 -3.67
C ILE A 217 -11.17 3.59 -4.90
N GLY A 218 -10.40 2.67 -5.47
CA GLY A 218 -10.78 1.87 -6.63
C GLY A 218 -10.62 2.56 -7.98
N GLY A 219 -10.00 3.74 -8.01
CA GLY A 219 -9.74 4.52 -9.23
C GLY A 219 -9.35 5.95 -8.94
N LYS A 220 -9.07 6.75 -9.96
CA LYS A 220 -8.72 8.19 -9.82
C LYS A 220 -9.96 9.10 -9.71
N GLY A 221 -11.08 8.70 -10.29
CA GLY A 221 -12.31 9.48 -10.40
C GLY A 221 -13.27 8.88 -11.42
N GLY A 222 -14.40 9.53 -11.67
CA GLY A 222 -15.48 9.04 -12.55
C GLY A 222 -15.25 9.19 -14.06
N TYR A 223 -14.03 9.48 -14.54
CA TYR A 223 -13.73 9.71 -15.96
C TYR A 223 -13.13 8.47 -16.65
N ARG A 224 -13.00 8.53 -18.00
CA ARG A 224 -12.67 7.37 -18.83
C ARG A 224 -11.36 6.67 -18.47
N ASP A 225 -10.28 7.43 -18.28
CA ASP A 225 -8.93 6.93 -18.00
C ASP A 225 -8.62 7.07 -16.50
N ASN A 226 -9.38 6.33 -15.69
CA ASN A 226 -9.36 6.48 -14.23
C ASN A 226 -8.52 5.41 -13.51
N ASP A 227 -7.74 4.58 -14.21
CA ASP A 227 -7.00 3.46 -13.62
C ASP A 227 -7.92 2.60 -12.70
N GLN A 228 -9.09 2.20 -13.26
CA GLN A 228 -10.10 1.44 -12.54
C GLN A 228 -9.52 0.18 -11.91
N PHE A 229 -9.71 -0.01 -10.60
CA PHE A 229 -9.47 -1.27 -9.92
C PHE A 229 -10.51 -2.32 -10.34
N GLN A 230 -10.11 -3.58 -10.50
CA GLN A 230 -10.92 -4.64 -11.11
C GLN A 230 -10.91 -5.92 -10.28
N GLY A 231 -11.05 -5.78 -8.99
CA GLY A 231 -11.08 -6.86 -8.01
C GLY A 231 -11.93 -6.48 -6.82
N SER A 232 -11.63 -7.03 -5.66
CA SER A 232 -12.31 -6.68 -4.41
C SER A 232 -11.36 -6.00 -3.43
N LEU A 233 -11.88 -5.04 -2.69
CA LEU A 233 -11.18 -4.30 -1.63
C LEU A 233 -11.90 -4.47 -0.31
N ASP A 234 -11.10 -4.57 0.74
CA ASP A 234 -11.54 -4.57 2.12
C ASP A 234 -10.53 -3.84 3.00
N ASP A 235 -10.92 -3.50 4.24
CA ASP A 235 -10.04 -2.87 5.22
C ASP A 235 -9.17 -1.75 4.62
N VAL A 236 -9.79 -0.74 4.02
CA VAL A 236 -9.06 0.43 3.50
C VAL A 236 -8.79 1.41 4.63
N TRP A 237 -7.56 1.82 4.82
CA TRP A 237 -7.18 2.67 5.95
C TRP A 237 -6.04 3.64 5.63
N LEU A 238 -5.95 4.70 6.47
CA LEU A 238 -4.85 5.67 6.54
C LEU A 238 -4.56 5.97 8.01
N SER A 239 -3.28 5.96 8.37
CA SER A 239 -2.80 6.42 9.68
C SER A 239 -1.62 7.38 9.54
N ARG A 240 -1.43 8.24 10.55
CA ARG A 240 -0.29 9.16 10.64
C ARG A 240 0.19 9.28 12.09
N ALA A 241 1.48 9.62 12.25
CA ALA A 241 2.06 9.97 13.53
C ALA A 241 1.68 11.38 13.97
#